data_56f356f850cb484c97450df2913a9d7c
#
_entry.id   56f356f850cb484c97450df2913a9d7c
#
_cell.length_a   1.000
_cell.length_b   1.000
_cell.length_c   1.000
_cell.angle_alpha   90.00
_cell.angle_beta   90.00
_cell.angle_gamma   90.00
#
_symmetry.space_group_name_H-M   'P 1'
#
loop_
_entity.id
_entity.type
_entity.pdbx_description
1 polymer ?
#
loop_
_entity_poly.entity_id
_entity_poly.type
_entity_poly.pdbx_seq_one_letter_code
_entity_poly.pdbx_strand_id
1 'polypeptide(L)'
;ISDDYNKTTEDNKDLHSMSAISFDDLKGHCLLLLNQRLIPFTQGNLLQEKLVLHSQDNYHFICENSQTSELLAQCGYGIAILPEFCIDTPLDNCRILPITDQREIQYGIAYNKTRSTKDTKKICNILISNLKPQ
;
A
#
# COMPACT_ATOMS: atom_id res chain seq x y z
N ILE A 1 6.62 -0.86 28.69
CA ILE A 1 6.49 -0.37 27.28
C ILE A 1 7.01 1.05 27.35
N SER A 2 8.17 1.27 26.79
CA SER A 2 9.00 2.45 27.01
C SER A 2 8.45 3.67 26.27
N ASP A 3 8.50 4.83 26.95
CA ASP A 3 8.12 6.16 26.46
C ASP A 3 9.02 6.69 25.31
N ASP A 4 9.89 5.85 24.72
CA ASP A 4 10.80 6.24 23.66
C ASP A 4 10.16 6.31 22.25
N TYR A 5 8.88 5.94 22.11
CA TYR A 5 8.18 5.98 20.83
C TYR A 5 7.79 7.40 20.38
N ASN A 6 7.90 8.40 21.25
CA ASN A 6 7.49 9.79 20.96
C ASN A 6 8.66 10.75 20.72
N LYS A 7 9.87 10.28 20.48
CA LYS A 7 10.93 11.16 19.94
C LYS A 7 10.71 11.36 18.45
N THR A 8 9.72 12.18 18.12
CA THR A 8 9.67 12.86 16.83
C THR A 8 10.88 13.81 16.75
N THR A 9 11.82 13.46 15.89
CA THR A 9 12.87 14.37 15.46
C THR A 9 12.24 15.61 14.84
N GLU A 10 12.81 16.80 15.12
CA GLU A 10 12.32 18.13 14.69
C GLU A 10 12.18 18.35 13.17
N ASP A 11 12.50 17.33 12.34
CA ASP A 11 12.41 17.35 10.88
C ASP A 11 11.17 16.64 10.31
N ASN A 12 10.16 16.32 11.11
CA ASN A 12 8.92 15.69 10.62
C ASN A 12 8.16 16.69 9.74
N LYS A 13 8.36 16.59 8.44
CA LYS A 13 7.47 17.24 7.46
C LYS A 13 6.03 16.88 7.81
N ASP A 14 5.18 17.89 7.91
CA ASP A 14 3.76 17.68 8.17
C ASP A 14 3.09 17.01 6.95
N LEU A 15 3.05 15.67 6.95
CA LEU A 15 2.41 14.89 5.90
C LEU A 15 0.92 15.25 5.74
N HIS A 16 0.30 15.83 6.78
CA HIS A 16 -1.12 16.22 6.73
C HIS A 16 -1.40 17.35 5.75
N SER A 17 -0.41 18.18 5.44
CA SER A 17 -0.56 19.28 4.47
C SER A 17 -0.27 18.89 3.03
N MET A 18 0.28 17.69 2.79
CA MET A 18 0.72 17.24 1.47
C MET A 18 -0.42 16.64 0.64
N SER A 19 -0.36 16.80 -0.68
CA SER A 19 -1.28 16.17 -1.64
C SER A 19 -0.75 14.85 -2.21
N ALA A 20 0.56 14.62 -2.11
CA ALA A 20 1.26 13.42 -2.53
C ALA A 20 2.57 13.32 -1.75
N ILE A 21 3.15 12.14 -1.65
CA ILE A 21 4.40 11.88 -0.92
C ILE A 21 5.42 11.16 -1.79
N SER A 22 6.69 11.38 -1.48
CA SER A 22 7.84 10.65 -2.02
C SER A 22 8.39 9.66 -1.00
N PHE A 23 9.32 8.80 -1.40
CA PHE A 23 10.03 7.92 -0.46
C PHE A 23 10.83 8.70 0.59
N ASP A 24 11.36 9.86 0.23
CA ASP A 24 12.11 10.71 1.15
C ASP A 24 11.22 11.28 2.27
N ASP A 25 9.95 11.52 1.97
CA ASP A 25 8.98 12.03 2.95
C ASP A 25 8.59 10.95 3.98
N LEU A 26 8.85 9.68 3.69
CA LEU A 26 8.58 8.55 4.59
C LEU A 26 9.71 8.28 5.59
N LYS A 27 10.86 8.94 5.46
CA LYS A 27 11.98 8.76 6.37
C LYS A 27 11.61 9.18 7.79
N GLY A 28 12.03 8.37 8.76
CA GLY A 28 11.75 8.60 10.19
C GLY A 28 10.36 8.16 10.65
N HIS A 29 9.48 7.72 9.74
CA HIS A 29 8.16 7.22 10.08
C HIS A 29 8.14 5.69 10.24
N CYS A 30 7.26 5.19 11.08
CA CYS A 30 6.98 3.76 11.17
C CYS A 30 6.17 3.32 9.95
N LEU A 31 6.63 2.30 9.22
CA LEU A 31 5.96 1.78 8.04
C LEU A 31 5.23 0.47 8.36
N LEU A 32 3.99 0.36 7.90
CA LEU A 32 3.15 -0.83 7.99
C LEU A 32 3.13 -1.49 6.60
N LEU A 33 3.90 -2.56 6.44
CA LEU A 33 4.11 -3.25 5.17
C LEU A 33 3.37 -4.58 5.15
N LEU A 34 2.97 -5.03 3.97
CA LEU A 34 2.36 -6.35 3.82
C LEU A 34 3.42 -7.44 3.78
N ASN A 35 3.07 -8.63 4.28
CA ASN A 35 3.93 -9.80 4.18
C ASN A 35 4.18 -10.15 2.70
N GLN A 36 5.44 -10.09 2.28
CA GLN A 36 5.87 -10.32 0.89
C GLN A 36 5.46 -11.70 0.36
N ARG A 37 5.29 -12.69 1.22
CA ARG A 37 4.83 -14.04 0.81
C ARG A 37 3.39 -14.05 0.31
N LEU A 38 2.59 -13.06 0.71
CA LEU A 38 1.18 -12.92 0.32
C LEU A 38 1.00 -12.02 -0.91
N ILE A 39 2.04 -11.25 -1.27
CA ILE A 39 2.02 -10.39 -2.45
C ILE A 39 2.68 -11.19 -3.59
N PRO A 40 1.97 -11.45 -4.69
CA PRO A 40 2.59 -12.09 -5.86
C PRO A 40 3.83 -11.31 -6.31
N PHE A 41 4.80 -11.99 -6.90
CA PHE A 41 6.04 -11.40 -7.45
C PHE A 41 5.69 -10.34 -8.50
N THR A 42 5.36 -9.15 -8.02
CA THR A 42 4.85 -8.02 -8.79
C THR A 42 5.64 -6.77 -8.44
N GLN A 43 5.36 -5.71 -9.15
CA GLN A 43 5.92 -4.39 -8.86
C GLN A 43 5.67 -3.92 -7.42
N GLY A 44 4.64 -4.46 -6.73
CA GLY A 44 4.35 -4.17 -5.32
C GLY A 44 5.42 -4.69 -4.35
N ASN A 45 5.99 -5.88 -4.62
CA ASN A 45 7.12 -6.39 -3.83
C ASN A 45 8.35 -5.50 -4.00
N LEU A 46 8.64 -5.12 -5.25
CA LEU A 46 9.75 -4.21 -5.55
C LEU A 46 9.60 -2.85 -4.88
N LEU A 47 8.36 -2.37 -4.73
CA LEU A 47 8.08 -1.14 -3.99
C LEU A 47 8.46 -1.28 -2.53
N GLN A 48 7.97 -2.33 -1.86
CA GLN A 48 8.26 -2.55 -0.43
C GLN A 48 9.75 -2.78 -0.18
N GLU A 49 10.42 -3.54 -1.04
CA GLU A 49 11.88 -3.73 -0.96
C GLU A 49 12.61 -2.39 -1.10
N LYS A 50 12.22 -1.56 -2.06
CA LYS A 50 12.81 -0.22 -2.24
C LYS A 50 12.58 0.65 -1.01
N LEU A 51 11.37 0.63 -0.44
CA LEU A 51 11.03 1.39 0.76
C LEU A 51 11.90 0.96 1.95
N VAL A 52 12.05 -0.34 2.18
CA VAL A 52 12.91 -0.88 3.25
C VAL A 52 14.37 -0.50 3.04
N LEU A 53 14.85 -0.58 1.80
CA LEU A 53 16.24 -0.20 1.47
C LEU A 53 16.48 1.31 1.58
N HIS A 54 15.51 2.12 1.19
CA HIS A 54 15.62 3.58 1.20
C HIS A 54 15.52 4.17 2.61
N SER A 55 14.79 3.47 3.48
CA SER A 55 14.49 3.89 4.84
C SER A 55 15.14 2.96 5.87
N GLN A 56 16.48 2.75 5.76
CA GLN A 56 17.23 1.85 6.65
C GLN A 56 17.07 2.18 8.14
N ASP A 57 16.76 3.44 8.45
CA ASP A 57 16.53 3.91 9.82
C ASP A 57 15.05 3.85 10.25
N ASN A 58 14.15 3.40 9.38
CA ASN A 58 12.73 3.32 9.70
C ASN A 58 12.39 2.02 10.43
N TYR A 59 11.57 2.14 11.45
CA TYR A 59 10.88 0.99 12.01
C TYR A 59 9.81 0.53 11.03
N HIS A 60 9.65 -0.78 10.86
CA HIS A 60 8.57 -1.32 10.06
C HIS A 60 7.93 -2.54 10.73
N PHE A 61 6.62 -2.66 10.58
CA PHE A 61 5.85 -3.82 10.96
C PHE A 61 5.37 -4.55 9.71
N ILE A 62 5.47 -5.87 9.74
CA ILE A 62 4.94 -6.72 8.68
C ILE A 62 3.53 -7.18 9.06
N CYS A 63 2.55 -6.78 8.27
CA CYS A 63 1.15 -7.13 8.45
C CYS A 63 0.76 -8.30 7.54
N GLU A 64 -0.04 -9.22 8.06
CA GLU A 64 -0.47 -10.40 7.30
C GLU A 64 -1.57 -10.09 6.26
N ASN A 65 -2.25 -8.96 6.38
CA ASN A 65 -3.27 -8.52 5.42
C ASN A 65 -3.44 -7.01 5.44
N SER A 66 -4.14 -6.47 4.43
CA SER A 66 -4.39 -5.03 4.28
C SER A 66 -5.25 -4.47 5.41
N GLN A 67 -6.27 -5.21 5.85
CA GLN A 67 -7.18 -4.74 6.90
C GLN A 67 -6.45 -4.51 8.23
N THR A 68 -5.53 -5.41 8.59
CA THR A 68 -4.68 -5.21 9.78
C THR A 68 -3.80 -3.98 9.62
N SER A 69 -3.22 -3.78 8.44
CA SER A 69 -2.38 -2.60 8.17
C SER A 69 -3.19 -1.30 8.26
N GLU A 70 -4.39 -1.26 7.69
CA GLU A 70 -5.30 -0.12 7.80
C GLU A 70 -5.69 0.18 9.24
N LEU A 71 -6.10 -0.85 10.00
CA LEU A 71 -6.49 -0.69 11.39
C LEU A 71 -5.35 -0.12 12.23
N LEU A 72 -4.14 -0.61 12.06
CA LEU A 72 -2.97 -0.08 12.75
C LEU A 72 -2.67 1.37 12.37
N ALA A 73 -2.85 1.74 11.09
CA ALA A 73 -2.71 3.13 10.65
C ALA A 73 -3.77 4.04 11.28
N GLN A 74 -5.04 3.60 11.32
CA GLN A 74 -6.13 4.34 11.98
C GLN A 74 -5.88 4.53 13.49
N CYS A 75 -5.22 3.56 14.12
CA CYS A 75 -4.81 3.65 15.52
C CYS A 75 -3.54 4.49 15.75
N GLY A 76 -2.94 5.05 14.69
CA GLY A 76 -1.75 5.90 14.78
C GLY A 76 -0.42 5.17 14.97
N TYR A 77 -0.37 3.86 14.68
CA TYR A 77 0.87 3.06 14.83
C TYR A 77 1.87 3.28 13.69
N GLY A 78 1.47 3.88 12.57
CA GLY A 78 2.37 4.12 11.46
C GLY A 78 1.65 4.45 10.16
N ILE A 79 2.41 4.44 9.06
CA ILE A 79 1.93 4.70 7.70
C ILE A 79 1.76 3.37 6.97
N ALA A 80 0.53 3.03 6.59
CA ALA A 80 0.24 1.84 5.81
C ALA A 80 0.57 2.07 4.32
N ILE A 81 1.35 1.16 3.74
CA ILE A 81 1.71 1.18 2.32
C ILE A 81 0.90 0.09 1.61
N LEU A 82 -0.15 0.52 0.93
CA LEU A 82 -1.14 -0.38 0.33
C LEU A 82 -1.44 0.01 -1.12
N PRO A 83 -1.78 -0.97 -1.98
CA PRO A 83 -2.44 -0.65 -3.24
C PRO A 83 -3.80 0.01 -2.99
N GLU A 84 -4.15 1.02 -3.79
CA GLU A 84 -5.41 1.77 -3.62
C GLU A 84 -6.65 0.88 -3.57
N PHE A 85 -6.70 -0.17 -4.39
CA PHE A 85 -7.83 -1.11 -4.42
C PHE A 85 -7.95 -2.02 -3.17
N CYS A 86 -6.95 -2.00 -2.28
CA CYS A 86 -6.99 -2.71 -1.01
C CYS A 86 -7.50 -1.83 0.14
N ILE A 87 -7.79 -0.56 -0.12
CA ILE A 87 -8.17 0.41 0.91
C ILE A 87 -9.70 0.48 0.97
N ASP A 88 -10.26 0.15 2.13
CA ASP A 88 -11.69 0.30 2.39
C ASP A 88 -12.00 1.74 2.76
N THR A 89 -12.79 2.43 1.94
CA THR A 89 -13.22 3.82 2.20
C THR A 89 -14.68 3.87 2.64
N PRO A 90 -15.07 4.83 3.52
CA PRO A 90 -14.25 5.90 4.12
C PRO A 90 -13.38 5.40 5.28
N LEU A 91 -12.16 5.95 5.39
CA LEU A 91 -11.29 5.74 6.55
C LEU A 91 -11.49 6.85 7.57
N ASP A 92 -11.79 6.48 8.80
CA ASP A 92 -11.83 7.42 9.91
C ASP A 92 -10.39 7.77 10.35
N ASN A 93 -10.13 9.06 10.56
CA ASN A 93 -8.84 9.58 11.07
C ASN A 93 -7.60 9.30 10.22
N CYS A 94 -7.75 8.84 8.97
CA CYS A 94 -6.65 8.62 8.03
C CYS A 94 -6.78 9.47 6.78
N ARG A 95 -5.64 9.79 6.19
CA ARG A 95 -5.55 10.37 4.85
C ARG A 95 -4.90 9.38 3.90
N ILE A 96 -5.41 9.33 2.69
CA ILE A 96 -4.82 8.56 1.58
C ILE A 96 -4.01 9.53 0.73
N LEU A 97 -2.72 9.25 0.57
CA LEU A 97 -1.81 10.04 -0.23
C LEU A 97 -1.14 9.17 -1.28
N PRO A 98 -1.12 9.58 -2.55
CA PRO A 98 -0.40 8.85 -3.58
C PRO A 98 1.12 8.96 -3.39
N ILE A 99 1.84 7.89 -3.71
CA ILE A 99 3.31 7.85 -3.72
C ILE A 99 3.80 8.19 -5.13
N THR A 100 4.56 9.29 -5.27
CA THR A 100 5.00 9.81 -6.56
C THR A 100 6.16 9.03 -7.19
N ASP A 101 6.99 8.38 -6.39
CA ASP A 101 8.18 7.65 -6.86
C ASP A 101 7.85 6.27 -7.43
N GLN A 102 6.58 5.89 -7.39
CA GLN A 102 6.12 4.60 -7.86
C GLN A 102 5.26 4.74 -9.12
N ARG A 103 5.49 3.83 -10.06
CA ARG A 103 4.60 3.67 -11.22
C ARG A 103 3.33 2.93 -10.80
N GLU A 104 2.27 3.14 -11.55
CA GLU A 104 1.02 2.41 -11.39
C GLU A 104 1.26 0.88 -11.38
N ILE A 105 0.60 0.21 -10.45
CA ILE A 105 0.64 -1.25 -10.35
C ILE A 105 -0.38 -1.81 -11.34
N GLN A 106 0.11 -2.61 -12.29
CA GLN A 106 -0.78 -3.30 -13.21
C GLN A 106 -1.35 -4.54 -12.54
N TYR A 107 -2.64 -4.68 -12.57
CA TYR A 107 -3.34 -5.91 -12.18
C TYR A 107 -4.37 -6.29 -13.24
N GLY A 108 -4.76 -7.55 -13.26
CA GLY A 108 -5.64 -8.05 -14.29
C GLY A 108 -6.30 -9.36 -13.89
N ILE A 109 -7.05 -9.92 -14.82
CA ILE A 109 -7.77 -11.18 -14.64
C ILE A 109 -6.97 -12.29 -15.29
N ALA A 110 -6.59 -13.30 -14.52
CA ALA A 110 -5.99 -14.53 -15.01
C ALA A 110 -7.04 -15.64 -15.09
N TYR A 111 -7.13 -16.32 -16.22
CA TYR A 111 -7.98 -17.48 -16.39
C TYR A 111 -7.32 -18.58 -17.19
N ASN A 112 -7.73 -19.82 -17.00
CA ASN A 112 -7.18 -20.96 -17.73
C ASN A 112 -7.68 -20.96 -19.17
N LYS A 113 -6.79 -20.68 -20.12
CA LYS A 113 -7.09 -20.55 -21.55
C LYS A 113 -7.67 -21.83 -22.16
N THR A 114 -7.21 -23.00 -21.72
CA THR A 114 -7.63 -24.30 -22.28
C THR A 114 -8.97 -24.78 -21.72
N ARG A 115 -9.34 -24.32 -20.52
CA ARG A 115 -10.62 -24.66 -19.85
C ARG A 115 -11.62 -23.52 -19.87
N SER A 116 -11.34 -22.46 -20.60
CA SER A 116 -12.25 -21.30 -20.65
C SER A 116 -13.47 -21.60 -21.52
N THR A 117 -14.65 -21.29 -21.01
CA THR A 117 -15.92 -21.34 -21.71
C THR A 117 -16.25 -19.97 -22.33
N LYS A 118 -17.33 -19.92 -23.15
CA LYS A 118 -17.87 -18.64 -23.65
C LYS A 118 -18.28 -17.72 -22.50
N ASP A 119 -18.82 -18.30 -21.40
CA ASP A 119 -19.23 -17.53 -20.22
C ASP A 119 -18.02 -16.96 -19.45
N THR A 120 -16.94 -17.73 -19.34
CA THR A 120 -15.68 -17.23 -18.74
C THR A 120 -15.21 -15.98 -19.48
N LYS A 121 -15.18 -16.01 -20.81
CA LYS A 121 -14.77 -14.85 -21.64
C LYS A 121 -15.71 -13.67 -21.48
N LYS A 122 -17.02 -13.92 -21.42
CA LYS A 122 -18.03 -12.88 -21.23
C LYS A 122 -17.86 -12.18 -19.88
N ILE A 123 -17.67 -12.95 -18.80
CA ILE A 123 -17.41 -12.42 -17.46
C ILE A 123 -16.12 -11.59 -17.44
N CYS A 124 -15.02 -12.10 -18.01
CA CYS A 124 -13.77 -11.35 -18.10
C CYS A 124 -13.95 -10.00 -18.83
N ASN A 125 -14.69 -9.98 -19.94
CA ASN A 125 -14.93 -8.74 -20.67
C ASN A 125 -15.76 -7.74 -19.86
N ILE A 126 -16.78 -8.20 -19.14
CA ILE A 126 -17.58 -7.35 -18.24
C ILE A 126 -16.70 -6.76 -17.13
N LEU A 127 -15.88 -7.58 -16.49
CA LEU A 127 -14.98 -7.12 -15.42
C LEU A 127 -13.96 -6.11 -15.95
N ILE A 128 -13.31 -6.40 -17.08
CA ILE A 128 -12.34 -5.47 -17.69
C ILE A 128 -12.99 -4.14 -18.06
N SER A 129 -14.23 -4.15 -18.58
CA SER A 129 -14.92 -2.91 -18.93
C SER A 129 -15.27 -2.04 -17.71
N ASN A 130 -15.48 -2.65 -16.56
CA ASN A 130 -15.77 -1.94 -15.30
C ASN A 130 -14.53 -1.54 -14.51
N LEU A 131 -13.36 -2.14 -14.81
CA LEU A 131 -12.09 -1.85 -14.13
C LEU A 131 -11.23 -0.81 -14.88
N LYS A 132 -11.70 -0.28 -16.01
CA LYS A 132 -11.00 0.83 -16.68
C LYS A 132 -11.07 2.06 -15.78
N PRO A 133 -9.93 2.74 -15.51
CA PRO A 133 -9.95 4.02 -14.82
C PRO A 133 -10.85 4.99 -15.60
N GLN A 134 -11.71 5.68 -14.88
CA GLN A 134 -12.51 6.79 -15.39
C GLN A 134 -11.62 7.99 -15.66
#